data_8e36dd2723295378fa6734fe75e71646
#
_entry.id   8e36dd2723295378fa6734fe75e71646
#
_cell.length_a   1.000
_cell.length_b   1.000
_cell.length_c   1.000
_cell.angle_alpha   90.00
_cell.angle_beta   90.00
_cell.angle_gamma   90.00
#
_symmetry.space_group_name_H-M   'P 1'
#
loop_
_entity.id
_entity.type
_entity.pdbx_description
1 polymer ?
#
loop_
_entity_poly.entity_id
_entity_poly.type
_entity_poly.pdbx_seq_one_letter_code
_entity_poly.pdbx_strand_id
1 'polypeptide(L)'
;MLFRSAMAPAAAATLLRYLTDTNTQPQEFDAICTGDLGHVGSQLFRELLAAEGLLLKNHIDYGSLLYDAEGQSVHSGASGPGCCAAVLCGHLLPRLERRGQRRVLFLATGALMSQTTFLQKESIPAISHLVELAAPEEQNGGNT
;
A
#
# COMPACT_ATOMS: atom_id res chain seq x y z
N MET A 1 -2.02 14.87 8.95
CA MET A 1 -1.06 15.06 7.87
C MET A 1 0.31 14.44 8.18
N LEU A 2 0.91 14.68 9.34
CA LEU A 2 2.25 14.18 9.73
C LEU A 2 2.43 12.65 9.63
N PHE A 3 1.48 11.84 10.08
CA PHE A 3 1.59 10.38 10.04
C PHE A 3 1.74 9.81 8.63
N ARG A 4 0.96 10.31 7.68
CA ARG A 4 0.97 9.83 6.29
C ARG A 4 2.28 10.18 5.60
N SER A 5 2.83 11.36 5.89
CA SER A 5 4.15 11.76 5.39
C SER A 5 5.26 10.90 5.97
N ALA A 6 5.15 10.47 7.23
CA ALA A 6 6.13 9.57 7.85
C ALA A 6 6.07 8.13 7.29
N MET A 7 4.87 7.65 6.91
CA MET A 7 4.69 6.29 6.38
C MET A 7 5.18 6.13 4.94
N ALA A 8 5.11 7.19 4.12
CA ALA A 8 5.49 7.12 2.71
C ALA A 8 6.97 6.73 2.47
N PRO A 9 7.96 7.28 3.20
CA PRO A 9 9.36 6.83 3.08
C PRO A 9 9.54 5.37 3.48
N ALA A 10 8.88 4.90 4.54
CA ALA A 10 8.96 3.51 4.96
C ALA A 10 8.40 2.57 3.88
N ALA A 11 7.26 2.92 3.28
CA ALA A 11 6.67 2.17 2.19
C ALA A 11 7.57 2.15 0.95
N ALA A 12 8.16 3.29 0.57
CA ALA A 12 9.08 3.38 -0.56
C ALA A 12 10.32 2.51 -0.36
N ALA A 13 10.96 2.60 0.81
CA ALA A 13 12.13 1.79 1.15
C ALA A 13 11.80 0.28 1.13
N THR A 14 10.65 -0.11 1.67
CA THR A 14 10.21 -1.51 1.69
C THR A 14 9.97 -2.03 0.26
N LEU A 15 9.31 -1.26 -0.60
CA LEU A 15 9.07 -1.67 -1.99
C LEU A 15 10.37 -1.79 -2.77
N LEU A 16 11.26 -0.79 -2.70
CA LEU A 16 12.57 -0.82 -3.38
C LEU A 16 13.38 -2.04 -2.96
N ARG A 17 13.41 -2.31 -1.65
CA ARG A 17 14.10 -3.47 -1.11
C ARG A 17 13.53 -4.78 -1.63
N TYR A 18 12.21 -4.93 -1.61
CA TYR A 18 11.53 -6.12 -2.11
C TYR A 18 11.85 -6.38 -3.60
N LEU A 19 11.69 -5.36 -4.45
CA LEU A 19 11.97 -5.49 -5.89
C LEU A 19 13.44 -5.86 -6.16
N THR A 20 14.37 -5.30 -5.38
CA THR A 20 15.80 -5.63 -5.47
C THR A 20 16.07 -7.07 -5.04
N ASP A 21 15.56 -7.48 -3.88
CA ASP A 21 15.84 -8.79 -3.30
C ASP A 21 15.20 -9.94 -4.12
N THR A 22 14.04 -9.68 -4.74
CA THR A 22 13.35 -10.66 -5.60
C THR A 22 13.75 -10.58 -7.07
N ASN A 23 14.52 -9.55 -7.45
CA ASN A 23 14.88 -9.25 -8.84
C ASN A 23 13.63 -9.16 -9.75
N THR A 24 12.58 -8.52 -9.26
CA THR A 24 11.31 -8.31 -9.97
C THR A 24 11.12 -6.84 -10.35
N GLN A 25 10.23 -6.60 -11.32
CA GLN A 25 9.88 -5.27 -11.78
C GLN A 25 8.43 -4.94 -11.43
N PRO A 26 8.08 -3.66 -11.20
CA PRO A 26 6.71 -3.27 -10.87
C PRO A 26 5.64 -3.75 -11.87
N GLN A 27 6.02 -3.87 -13.14
CA GLN A 27 5.13 -4.28 -14.23
C GLN A 27 4.73 -5.76 -14.16
N GLU A 28 5.43 -6.56 -13.36
CA GLU A 28 5.12 -7.98 -13.16
C GLU A 28 3.91 -8.18 -12.22
N PHE A 29 3.46 -7.10 -11.57
CA PHE A 29 2.33 -7.10 -10.66
C PHE A 29 1.15 -6.36 -11.28
N ASP A 30 -0.05 -6.89 -11.12
CA ASP A 30 -1.28 -6.24 -11.58
C ASP A 30 -1.57 -4.94 -10.81
N ALA A 31 -1.20 -4.90 -9.54
CA ALA A 31 -1.28 -3.72 -8.70
C ALA A 31 -0.24 -3.72 -7.58
N ILE A 32 0.18 -2.53 -7.19
CA ILE A 32 0.98 -2.27 -5.98
C ILE A 32 0.11 -1.40 -5.07
N CYS A 33 -0.34 -1.99 -3.97
CA CYS A 33 -1.33 -1.39 -3.10
C CYS A 33 -0.68 -0.90 -1.80
N THR A 34 -0.95 0.34 -1.41
CA THR A 34 -0.59 0.88 -0.10
C THR A 34 -1.82 0.97 0.81
N GLY A 35 -1.62 0.80 2.13
CA GLY A 35 -2.70 0.66 3.09
C GLY A 35 -3.55 1.91 3.27
N ASP A 36 -2.96 2.99 3.76
CA ASP A 36 -3.69 4.21 4.13
C ASP A 36 -2.83 5.48 4.06
N LEU A 37 -1.99 5.59 3.04
CA LEU A 37 -1.19 6.80 2.79
C LEU A 37 -2.08 8.02 2.48
N GLY A 38 -3.24 7.80 1.88
CA GLY A 38 -4.13 8.85 1.40
C GLY A 38 -3.52 9.65 0.26
N HIS A 39 -4.18 10.71 -0.18
CA HIS A 39 -3.73 11.46 -1.37
C HIS A 39 -2.31 12.03 -1.22
N VAL A 40 -2.03 12.69 -0.10
CA VAL A 40 -0.72 13.34 0.15
C VAL A 40 0.39 12.31 0.31
N GLY A 41 0.16 11.28 1.11
CA GLY A 41 1.17 10.23 1.31
C GLY A 41 1.44 9.42 0.04
N SER A 42 0.40 9.14 -0.75
CA SER A 42 0.53 8.47 -2.05
C SER A 42 1.32 9.29 -3.07
N GLN A 43 1.14 10.61 -3.06
CA GLN A 43 1.93 11.49 -3.91
C GLN A 43 3.40 11.44 -3.50
N LEU A 44 3.68 11.64 -2.21
CA LEU A 44 5.05 11.58 -1.67
C LEU A 44 5.71 10.22 -1.93
N PHE A 45 4.98 9.12 -1.76
CA PHE A 45 5.45 7.77 -2.06
C PHE A 45 5.92 7.64 -3.52
N ARG A 46 5.10 8.12 -4.47
CA ARG A 46 5.47 8.09 -5.90
C ARG A 46 6.65 9.02 -6.23
N GLU A 47 6.73 10.19 -5.60
CA GLU A 47 7.84 11.12 -5.79
C GLU A 47 9.16 10.53 -5.27
N LEU A 48 9.15 9.88 -4.11
CA LEU A 48 10.32 9.20 -3.56
C LEU A 48 10.80 8.07 -4.47
N LEU A 49 9.89 7.26 -4.99
CA LEU A 49 10.26 6.20 -5.93
C LEU A 49 10.77 6.75 -7.27
N ALA A 50 10.17 7.83 -7.76
CA ALA A 50 10.63 8.49 -8.99
C ALA A 50 12.04 9.07 -8.83
N ALA A 51 12.41 9.57 -7.66
CA ALA A 51 13.76 10.02 -7.36
C ALA A 51 14.79 8.87 -7.44
N GLU A 52 14.37 7.64 -7.15
CA GLU A 52 15.18 6.42 -7.31
C GLU A 52 15.08 5.80 -8.73
N GLY A 53 14.43 6.51 -9.66
CA GLY A 53 14.28 6.07 -11.05
C GLY A 53 13.13 5.08 -11.28
N LEU A 54 12.25 4.86 -10.29
CA LEU A 54 11.15 3.92 -10.36
C LEU A 54 9.81 4.63 -10.56
N LEU A 55 9.21 4.51 -11.75
CA LEU A 55 7.89 5.07 -12.06
C LEU A 55 6.81 4.01 -11.94
N LEU A 56 5.89 4.18 -10.99
CA LEU A 56 4.75 3.29 -10.79
C LEU A 56 3.53 3.76 -11.61
N LYS A 57 3.01 2.87 -12.45
CA LYS A 57 1.77 3.09 -13.22
C LYS A 57 0.57 2.36 -12.61
N ASN A 58 0.81 1.38 -11.77
CA ASN A 58 -0.16 0.45 -11.19
C ASN A 58 -0.28 0.59 -9.67
N HIS A 59 0.03 1.78 -9.13
CA HIS A 59 -0.11 2.06 -7.71
C HIS A 59 -1.54 2.45 -7.36
N ILE A 60 -2.06 1.85 -6.29
CA ILE A 60 -3.38 2.11 -5.71
C ILE A 60 -3.22 2.30 -4.20
N ASP A 61 -3.74 3.40 -3.66
CA ASP A 61 -3.80 3.61 -2.20
C ASP A 61 -5.21 3.32 -1.67
N TYR A 62 -5.30 2.45 -0.68
CA TYR A 62 -6.57 2.00 -0.13
C TYR A 62 -7.26 3.09 0.71
N GLY A 63 -6.50 3.98 1.33
CA GLY A 63 -7.06 5.15 1.98
C GLY A 63 -7.78 6.09 1.02
N SER A 64 -7.35 6.11 -0.25
CA SER A 64 -7.98 6.90 -1.29
C SER A 64 -9.19 6.23 -1.94
N LEU A 65 -9.32 4.90 -1.81
CA LEU A 65 -10.44 4.14 -2.39
C LEU A 65 -11.70 4.14 -1.53
N LEU A 66 -11.57 4.33 -0.22
CA LEU A 66 -12.68 4.12 0.71
C LEU A 66 -13.75 5.22 0.63
N TYR A 67 -13.37 6.40 0.19
CA TYR A 67 -14.26 7.55 0.07
C TYR A 67 -14.19 8.20 -1.30
N ASP A 68 -15.32 8.69 -1.76
CA ASP A 68 -15.38 9.62 -2.89
C ASP A 68 -14.93 11.01 -2.43
N ALA A 69 -13.72 11.40 -2.84
CA ALA A 69 -13.10 12.65 -2.42
C ALA A 69 -13.89 13.90 -2.88
N GLU A 70 -14.58 13.80 -4.03
CA GLU A 70 -15.34 14.90 -4.60
C GLU A 70 -16.74 14.99 -4.00
N GLY A 71 -17.41 13.84 -3.81
CA GLY A 71 -18.79 13.79 -3.31
C GLY A 71 -18.93 13.89 -1.80
N GLN A 72 -17.90 13.52 -1.03
CA GLN A 72 -17.96 13.38 0.43
C GLN A 72 -17.12 14.39 1.21
N SER A 73 -16.52 15.38 0.55
CA SER A 73 -15.66 16.42 1.17
C SER A 73 -14.52 15.86 2.03
N VAL A 74 -13.98 14.71 1.65
CA VAL A 74 -12.89 14.03 2.38
C VAL A 74 -11.54 14.42 1.77
N HIS A 75 -10.90 15.43 2.32
CA HIS A 75 -9.70 16.04 1.74
C HIS A 75 -8.45 15.14 1.68
N SER A 76 -8.38 14.09 2.49
CA SER A 76 -7.15 13.28 2.62
C SER A 76 -7.35 11.77 2.50
N GLY A 77 -8.56 11.31 2.23
CA GLY A 77 -8.92 9.90 2.21
C GLY A 77 -9.06 9.26 3.60
N ALA A 78 -9.35 7.98 3.65
CA ALA A 78 -9.45 7.23 4.89
C ALA A 78 -8.09 6.99 5.54
N SER A 79 -8.08 6.76 6.84
CA SER A 79 -6.93 6.37 7.63
C SER A 79 -7.36 5.60 8.87
N GLY A 80 -6.42 4.85 9.45
CA GLY A 80 -6.62 4.10 10.67
C GLY A 80 -6.51 2.60 10.49
N PRO A 81 -6.42 1.84 11.58
CA PRO A 81 -6.07 0.42 11.56
C PRO A 81 -7.09 -0.46 10.82
N GLY A 82 -8.34 -0.04 10.72
CA GLY A 82 -9.38 -0.77 9.99
C GLY A 82 -9.44 -0.47 8.50
N CYS A 83 -8.88 0.64 8.03
CA CYS A 83 -9.00 1.10 6.65
C CYS A 83 -8.44 0.08 5.65
N CYS A 84 -7.16 -0.26 5.77
CA CYS A 84 -6.53 -1.17 4.84
C CYS A 84 -7.10 -2.60 4.94
N ALA A 85 -7.49 -3.05 6.13
CA ALA A 85 -8.13 -4.35 6.31
C ALA A 85 -9.49 -4.42 5.64
N ALA A 86 -10.32 -3.38 5.75
CA ALA A 86 -11.62 -3.32 5.12
C ALA A 86 -11.52 -3.39 3.58
N VAL A 87 -10.60 -2.64 2.99
CA VAL A 87 -10.39 -2.67 1.53
C VAL A 87 -9.70 -3.95 1.09
N LEU A 88 -8.74 -4.47 1.86
CA LEU A 88 -8.11 -5.75 1.58
C LEU A 88 -9.17 -6.86 1.49
N CYS A 89 -10.00 -7.02 2.55
CA CYS A 89 -10.99 -8.09 2.62
C CYS A 89 -12.21 -7.86 1.69
N GLY A 90 -12.67 -6.63 1.57
CA GLY A 90 -13.87 -6.31 0.79
C GLY A 90 -13.64 -6.09 -0.69
N HIS A 91 -12.43 -5.75 -1.09
CA HIS A 91 -12.12 -5.38 -2.48
C HIS A 91 -11.03 -6.24 -3.12
N LEU A 92 -9.85 -6.36 -2.49
CA LEU A 92 -8.72 -7.03 -3.12
C LEU A 92 -8.85 -8.54 -3.12
N LEU A 93 -9.11 -9.17 -1.97
CA LEU A 93 -9.20 -10.63 -1.89
C LEU A 93 -10.30 -11.22 -2.78
N PRO A 94 -11.53 -10.64 -2.85
CA PRO A 94 -12.54 -11.11 -3.81
C PRO A 94 -12.12 -10.98 -5.28
N ARG A 95 -11.28 -10.01 -5.61
CA ARG A 95 -10.75 -9.85 -6.98
C ARG A 95 -9.70 -10.89 -7.32
N LEU A 96 -8.83 -11.24 -6.37
CA LEU A 96 -7.88 -12.32 -6.52
C LEU A 96 -8.59 -13.67 -6.66
N GLU A 97 -9.62 -13.94 -5.84
CA GLU A 97 -10.43 -15.16 -5.93
C GLU A 97 -11.12 -15.31 -7.29
N ARG A 98 -11.66 -14.22 -7.82
CA ARG A 98 -12.33 -14.17 -9.14
C ARG A 98 -11.34 -14.06 -10.30
N ARG A 99 -10.04 -14.07 -10.03
CA ARG A 99 -8.95 -13.92 -11.00
C ARG A 99 -9.02 -12.62 -11.82
N GLY A 100 -9.66 -11.60 -11.29
CA GLY A 100 -9.61 -10.25 -11.85
C GLY A 100 -8.22 -9.60 -11.69
N GLN A 101 -7.43 -10.11 -10.75
CA GLN A 101 -6.00 -9.82 -10.55
C GLN A 101 -5.29 -11.14 -10.22
N ARG A 102 -4.03 -11.28 -10.63
CA ARG A 102 -3.26 -12.51 -10.44
C ARG A 102 -2.18 -12.38 -9.39
N ARG A 103 -1.43 -11.27 -9.42
CA ARG A 103 -0.33 -10.98 -8.49
C ARG A 103 -0.39 -9.53 -8.06
N VAL A 104 -0.46 -9.30 -6.76
CA VAL A 104 -0.55 -7.96 -6.18
C VAL A 104 0.44 -7.84 -5.03
N LEU A 105 1.16 -6.72 -4.97
CA LEU A 105 1.92 -6.35 -3.78
C LEU A 105 1.03 -5.51 -2.87
N PHE A 106 0.93 -5.89 -1.62
CA PHE A 106 0.21 -5.15 -0.59
C PHE A 106 1.18 -4.66 0.49
N LEU A 107 1.26 -3.33 0.65
CA LEU A 107 2.08 -2.66 1.65
C LEU A 107 1.18 -2.16 2.78
N ALA A 108 1.21 -2.85 3.91
CA ALA A 108 0.59 -2.39 5.14
C ALA A 108 1.48 -1.31 5.76
N THR A 109 0.92 -0.13 6.00
CA THR A 109 1.63 1.03 6.52
C THR A 109 1.21 1.35 7.95
N GLY A 110 2.14 1.82 8.75
CA GLY A 110 1.88 2.20 10.14
C GLY A 110 2.83 3.28 10.64
N ALA A 111 2.34 4.14 11.51
CA ALA A 111 3.14 5.12 12.23
C ALA A 111 2.63 5.25 13.66
N LEU A 112 3.56 5.40 14.61
CA LEU A 112 3.23 5.53 16.02
C LEU A 112 3.69 6.90 16.52
N MET A 113 2.76 7.69 17.06
CA MET A 113 3.09 8.89 17.83
C MET A 113 2.83 8.62 19.30
N SER A 114 3.89 8.60 20.12
CA SER A 114 3.79 8.54 21.57
C SER A 114 3.96 9.94 22.18
N GLN A 115 3.40 10.15 23.37
CA GLN A 115 3.65 11.40 24.11
C GLN A 115 5.13 11.59 24.41
N THR A 116 5.85 10.50 24.66
CA THR A 116 7.28 10.52 24.97
C THR A 116 8.09 11.03 23.76
N THR A 117 7.90 10.45 22.57
CA THR A 117 8.63 10.89 21.36
C THR A 117 8.28 12.32 20.98
N PHE A 118 7.02 12.73 21.18
CA PHE A 118 6.61 14.13 20.95
C PHE A 118 7.31 15.11 21.89
N LEU A 119 7.37 14.80 23.18
CA LEU A 119 8.02 15.64 24.19
C LEU A 119 9.54 15.71 23.99
N GLN A 120 10.14 14.63 23.51
CA GLN A 120 11.57 14.53 23.20
C GLN A 120 11.94 15.14 21.87
N LYS A 121 10.96 15.63 21.09
CA LYS A 121 11.13 16.18 19.72
C LYS A 121 11.78 15.18 18.74
N GLU A 122 11.53 13.89 18.94
CA GLU A 122 11.99 12.84 18.06
C GLU A 122 11.09 12.73 16.82
N SER A 123 11.61 12.08 15.77
CA SER A 123 10.84 11.76 14.58
C SER A 123 9.75 10.73 14.89
N ILE A 124 8.66 10.75 14.12
CA ILE A 124 7.59 9.75 14.20
C ILE A 124 8.11 8.43 13.63
N PRO A 125 8.23 7.35 14.43
CA PRO A 125 8.60 6.05 13.90
C PRO A 125 7.51 5.54 12.97
N ALA A 126 7.90 5.10 11.79
CA ALA A 126 7.02 4.53 10.79
C ALA A 126 7.57 3.22 10.25
N ILE A 127 6.67 2.34 9.86
CA ILE A 127 6.99 1.02 9.32
C ILE A 127 6.06 0.71 8.15
N SER A 128 6.56 -0.10 7.22
CA SER A 128 5.74 -0.72 6.19
C SER A 128 6.14 -2.18 6.06
N HIS A 129 5.14 -3.06 6.09
CA HIS A 129 5.30 -4.48 5.77
C HIS A 129 4.71 -4.75 4.41
N LEU A 130 5.42 -5.54 3.60
CA LEU A 130 4.98 -5.92 2.27
C LEU A 130 4.68 -7.42 2.24
N VAL A 131 3.56 -7.78 1.62
CA VAL A 131 3.21 -9.15 1.26
C VAL A 131 2.86 -9.21 -0.21
N GLU A 132 3.27 -10.27 -0.87
CA GLU A 132 2.76 -10.64 -2.19
C GLU A 132 1.52 -11.50 -2.02
N LEU A 133 0.45 -11.15 -2.71
CA LEU A 133 -0.80 -11.90 -2.78
C LEU A 133 -0.98 -12.38 -4.21
N ALA A 134 -1.17 -13.70 -4.36
CA ALA A 134 -1.40 -14.32 -5.66
C ALA A 134 -2.78 -14.98 -5.71
N ALA A 135 -3.39 -14.96 -6.89
CA ALA A 135 -4.61 -15.72 -7.13
C ALA A 135 -4.34 -17.23 -6.97
N PRO A 136 -5.30 -18.02 -6.47
CA PRO A 136 -5.15 -19.46 -6.39
C PRO A 136 -4.81 -20.06 -7.75
N GLU A 137 -3.88 -21.02 -7.77
CA GLU A 137 -3.60 -21.80 -8.98
C GLU A 137 -4.84 -22.61 -9.39
N GLU A 138 -5.01 -22.84 -10.71
CA GLU A 138 -6.03 -23.76 -11.17
C GLU A 138 -5.66 -25.16 -10.66
N GLN A 139 -6.48 -25.69 -9.77
CA GLN A 139 -6.49 -27.12 -9.57
C GLN A 139 -6.98 -27.72 -10.90
N ASN A 140 -6.05 -28.12 -11.75
CA ASN A 140 -6.37 -29.03 -12.85
C ASN A 140 -6.99 -30.25 -12.20
N GLY A 141 -8.32 -30.34 -12.23
CA GLY A 141 -9.05 -31.52 -11.80
C GLY A 141 -8.52 -32.68 -12.58
N GLY A 142 -7.59 -33.43 -11.97
CA GLY A 142 -7.21 -34.72 -12.44
C GLY A 142 -8.46 -35.59 -12.49
N ASN A 143 -8.95 -35.80 -13.68
CA ASN A 143 -10.01 -36.74 -13.98
C ASN A 143 -9.41 -38.12 -13.74
N THR A 144 -9.74 -38.76 -12.62
CA THR A 144 -9.60 -40.17 -12.41
C THR A 144 -10.91 -40.87 -12.66
#